data_457c5e5e3846c97101820068387e3ff3
#
_entry.id   457c5e5e3846c97101820068387e3ff3
#
_cell.length_a   1.000
_cell.length_b   1.000
_cell.length_c   1.000
_cell.angle_alpha   90.00
_cell.angle_beta   90.00
_cell.angle_gamma   90.00
#
_symmetry.space_group_name_H-M   'P 1'
#
loop_
_entity.id
_entity.type
_entity.pdbx_description
1 polymer ?
#
loop_
_entity_poly.entity_id
_entity_poly.type
_entity_poly.pdbx_seq_one_letter_code
_entity_poly.pdbx_strand_id
1 'polypeptide(L)'
;MKAHQGFLIACPEYNSSITPLLKNAIDWASRPVQDEPPLGCFTGKVAILMSASPGELGGLRGLVHVCSILGNIGVLVLPEQKAIRNACQAFDENGNLTDRSQQEAIEQLGHKLATITAKLTG
;
A
#
# COMPACT_ATOMS: atom_id res chain seq x y z
N MET A 1 -1.86 13.72 0.01
CA MET A 1 -2.92 12.70 0.03
C MET A 1 -4.23 13.24 -0.53
N LYS A 2 -4.74 14.40 -0.11
CA LYS A 2 -6.04 14.94 -0.59
C LYS A 2 -6.15 15.06 -2.11
N ALA A 3 -5.13 15.56 -2.79
CA ALA A 3 -5.13 15.78 -4.24
C ALA A 3 -5.03 14.50 -5.08
N HIS A 4 -4.83 13.35 -4.48
CA HIS A 4 -4.64 12.08 -5.18
C HIS A 4 -5.84 11.16 -4.94
N GLN A 5 -6.19 10.39 -5.95
CA GLN A 5 -7.35 9.49 -5.93
C GLN A 5 -6.97 8.03 -5.66
N GLY A 6 -5.68 7.70 -5.79
CA GLY A 6 -5.17 6.36 -5.55
C GLY A 6 -3.85 6.36 -4.81
N PHE A 7 -3.59 5.25 -4.09
CA PHE A 7 -2.38 5.02 -3.33
C PHE A 7 -1.73 3.69 -3.71
N LEU A 8 -0.46 3.74 -4.08
CA LEU A 8 0.39 2.55 -4.10
C LEU A 8 1.24 2.60 -2.83
N ILE A 9 1.00 1.67 -1.91
CA ILE A 9 1.59 1.72 -0.57
C ILE A 9 2.59 0.58 -0.39
N ALA A 10 3.86 0.93 -0.20
CA ALA A 10 4.87 0.00 0.27
C ALA A 10 4.80 -0.07 1.81
N CYS A 11 4.46 -1.24 2.33
CA CYS A 11 4.16 -1.46 3.74
C CYS A 11 5.25 -2.33 4.39
N PRO A 12 6.27 -1.76 5.05
CA PRO A 12 7.20 -2.55 5.84
C PRO A 12 6.46 -3.30 6.96
N GLU A 13 6.99 -4.47 7.33
CA GLU A 13 6.44 -5.27 8.43
C GLU A 13 7.39 -5.27 9.63
N TYR A 14 6.88 -4.89 10.81
CA TYR A 14 7.57 -5.02 12.09
C TYR A 14 6.78 -5.94 12.99
N ASN A 15 7.41 -7.03 13.46
CA ASN A 15 6.79 -7.97 14.39
C ASN A 15 5.40 -8.47 13.94
N SER A 16 5.30 -8.88 12.69
CA SER A 16 4.07 -9.42 12.09
C SER A 16 2.91 -8.41 11.93
N SER A 17 3.20 -7.12 11.99
CA SER A 17 2.21 -6.05 11.83
C SER A 17 2.79 -4.87 11.05
N ILE A 18 2.04 -3.79 10.96
CA ILE A 18 2.49 -2.55 10.32
C ILE A 18 3.56 -1.85 11.16
N THR A 19 4.30 -0.94 10.54
CA THR A 19 5.25 -0.11 11.29
C THR A 19 4.52 1.00 12.06
N PRO A 20 5.08 1.45 13.21
CA PRO A 20 4.55 2.62 13.92
C PRO A 20 4.48 3.87 13.04
N LEU A 21 5.46 4.06 12.15
CA LEU A 21 5.50 5.21 11.25
C LEU A 21 4.30 5.23 10.29
N LEU A 22 3.99 4.10 9.66
CA LEU A 22 2.84 4.01 8.74
C LEU A 22 1.53 4.20 9.51
N LYS A 23 1.37 3.54 10.67
CA LYS A 23 0.17 3.70 11.51
C LYS A 23 0.00 5.16 11.95
N ASN A 24 1.07 5.80 12.41
CA ASN A 24 1.04 7.19 12.82
C ASN A 24 0.63 8.13 11.66
N ALA A 25 1.18 7.92 10.46
CA ALA A 25 0.82 8.71 9.28
C ALA A 25 -0.66 8.57 8.92
N ILE A 26 -1.20 7.35 8.96
CA ILE A 26 -2.62 7.09 8.72
C ILE A 26 -3.49 7.74 9.80
N ASP A 27 -3.13 7.58 11.06
CA ASP A 27 -3.90 8.10 12.19
C ASP A 27 -3.96 9.63 12.18
N TRP A 28 -2.87 10.30 11.91
CA TRP A 28 -2.86 11.76 11.78
C TRP A 28 -3.64 12.26 10.57
N ALA A 29 -3.45 11.64 9.40
CA ALA A 29 -4.14 12.02 8.18
C ALA A 29 -5.66 11.73 8.22
N SER A 30 -6.11 10.89 9.16
CA SER A 30 -7.52 10.58 9.38
C SER A 30 -8.22 11.49 10.39
N ARG A 31 -7.47 12.41 11.04
CA ARG A 31 -8.07 13.30 12.04
C ARG A 31 -8.97 14.35 11.38
N PRO A 32 -10.05 14.74 12.07
CA PRO A 32 -10.91 15.82 11.60
C PRO A 32 -10.14 17.13 11.41
N VAL A 33 -10.44 17.83 10.34
CA VAL A 33 -9.95 19.19 10.08
C VAL A 33 -11.19 20.09 9.94
N GLN A 34 -11.13 21.27 10.54
CA GLN A 34 -12.21 22.23 10.47
C GLN A 34 -12.55 22.57 9.01
N ASP A 35 -13.83 22.66 8.69
CA ASP A 35 -14.35 23.00 7.36
C ASP A 35 -13.99 21.99 6.24
N GLU A 36 -13.59 20.77 6.60
CA GLU A 36 -13.29 19.71 5.64
C GLU A 36 -14.16 18.47 5.87
N PRO A 37 -14.43 17.69 4.80
CA PRO A 37 -15.17 16.44 4.95
C PRO A 37 -14.39 15.43 5.81
N PRO A 38 -15.09 14.67 6.65
CA PRO A 38 -14.47 13.61 7.45
C PRO A 38 -13.69 12.64 6.57
N LEU A 39 -12.49 12.23 7.04
CA LEU A 39 -11.62 11.29 6.34
C LEU A 39 -11.28 11.70 4.89
N GLY A 40 -11.23 12.99 4.58
CA GLY A 40 -11.03 13.51 3.23
C GLY A 40 -9.73 13.06 2.54
N CYS A 41 -8.75 12.56 3.32
CA CYS A 41 -7.55 11.93 2.78
C CYS A 41 -7.77 10.51 2.28
N PHE A 42 -8.86 9.83 2.67
CA PHE A 42 -9.05 8.38 2.48
C PHE A 42 -10.36 8.01 1.80
N THR A 43 -11.48 8.55 2.25
CA THR A 43 -12.82 8.15 1.76
C THR A 43 -12.92 8.21 0.25
N GLY A 44 -13.39 7.11 -0.37
CA GLY A 44 -13.60 7.00 -1.81
C GLY A 44 -12.33 6.85 -2.64
N LYS A 45 -11.19 6.68 -2.01
CA LYS A 45 -9.91 6.46 -2.71
C LYS A 45 -9.62 4.98 -2.88
N VAL A 46 -8.72 4.68 -3.82
CA VAL A 46 -8.30 3.31 -4.15
C VAL A 46 -6.90 3.07 -3.63
N ALA A 47 -6.62 1.90 -3.10
CA ALA A 47 -5.27 1.51 -2.71
C ALA A 47 -4.87 0.14 -3.24
N ILE A 48 -3.60 -0.01 -3.57
CA ILE A 48 -2.90 -1.28 -3.78
C ILE A 48 -1.74 -1.35 -2.81
N LEU A 49 -1.51 -2.54 -2.23
CA LEU A 49 -0.53 -2.77 -1.20
C LEU A 49 0.61 -3.66 -1.70
N MET A 50 1.82 -3.35 -1.28
CA MET A 50 2.99 -4.18 -1.50
C MET A 50 3.91 -4.15 -0.28
N SER A 51 4.74 -5.16 -0.13
CA SER A 51 5.71 -5.25 0.96
C SER A 51 6.98 -5.98 0.52
N ALA A 52 8.05 -5.78 1.27
CA ALA A 52 9.26 -6.57 1.17
C ALA A 52 9.79 -6.86 2.57
N SER A 53 10.33 -8.05 2.79
CA SER A 53 10.92 -8.45 4.06
C SER A 53 12.01 -9.49 3.83
N PRO A 54 13.06 -9.54 4.68
CA PRO A 54 14.04 -10.63 4.65
C PRO A 54 13.43 -12.02 4.91
N GLY A 55 12.28 -12.08 5.57
CA GLY A 55 11.61 -13.34 5.90
C GLY A 55 10.84 -13.98 4.74
N GLU A 56 10.45 -15.23 4.94
CA GLU A 56 9.76 -16.07 3.95
C GLU A 56 8.36 -15.56 3.57
N LEU A 57 7.72 -14.76 4.39
CA LEU A 57 6.40 -14.22 4.11
C LEU A 57 6.43 -12.86 3.39
N GLY A 58 7.61 -12.23 3.26
CA GLY A 58 7.75 -10.97 2.54
C GLY A 58 6.95 -9.80 3.11
N GLY A 59 6.53 -9.86 4.37
CA GLY A 59 5.68 -8.83 5.00
C GLY A 59 4.18 -9.03 4.81
N LEU A 60 3.76 -10.21 4.39
CA LEU A 60 2.34 -10.52 4.09
C LEU A 60 1.39 -10.25 5.26
N ARG A 61 1.82 -10.52 6.51
CA ARG A 61 0.98 -10.30 7.70
C ARG A 61 0.67 -8.82 7.93
N GLY A 62 1.66 -7.95 7.70
CA GLY A 62 1.48 -6.51 7.75
C GLY A 62 0.46 -6.02 6.71
N LEU A 63 0.46 -6.58 5.49
CA LEU A 63 -0.51 -6.23 4.45
C LEU A 63 -1.96 -6.51 4.87
N VAL A 64 -2.20 -7.62 5.56
CA VAL A 64 -3.53 -7.95 6.09
C VAL A 64 -4.02 -6.87 7.05
N HIS A 65 -3.16 -6.41 7.95
CA HIS A 65 -3.50 -5.36 8.91
C HIS A 65 -3.75 -4.01 8.22
N VAL A 66 -2.90 -3.61 7.28
CA VAL A 66 -3.09 -2.36 6.51
C VAL A 66 -4.40 -2.40 5.73
N CYS A 67 -4.72 -3.52 5.09
CA CYS A 67 -5.98 -3.69 4.36
C CYS A 67 -7.19 -3.44 5.26
N SER A 68 -7.19 -4.02 6.46
CA SER A 68 -8.26 -3.84 7.45
C SER A 68 -8.37 -2.37 7.91
N ILE A 69 -7.24 -1.72 8.21
CA ILE A 69 -7.20 -0.32 8.65
C ILE A 69 -7.77 0.61 7.56
N LEU A 70 -7.28 0.48 6.33
CA LEU A 70 -7.70 1.33 5.22
C LEU A 70 -9.16 1.12 4.84
N GLY A 71 -9.64 -0.14 4.84
CA GLY A 71 -11.04 -0.46 4.59
C GLY A 71 -11.95 0.21 5.62
N ASN A 72 -11.56 0.24 6.90
CA ASN A 72 -12.32 0.87 7.97
C ASN A 72 -12.47 2.40 7.81
N ILE A 73 -11.55 3.05 7.13
CA ILE A 73 -11.58 4.51 6.88
C ILE A 73 -12.00 4.87 5.45
N GLY A 74 -12.69 3.94 4.77
CA GLY A 74 -13.36 4.21 3.50
C GLY A 74 -12.50 4.14 2.25
N VAL A 75 -11.35 3.45 2.29
CA VAL A 75 -10.50 3.18 1.12
C VAL A 75 -10.92 1.87 0.47
N LEU A 76 -11.08 1.87 -0.84
CA LEU A 76 -11.22 0.65 -1.63
C LEU A 76 -9.84 0.01 -1.83
N VAL A 77 -9.50 -0.98 -1.01
CA VAL A 77 -8.25 -1.72 -1.16
C VAL A 77 -8.46 -2.83 -2.18
N LEU A 78 -7.70 -2.79 -3.28
CA LEU A 78 -7.77 -3.81 -4.31
C LEU A 78 -7.17 -5.14 -3.79
N PRO A 79 -7.73 -6.28 -4.22
CA PRO A 79 -7.30 -7.58 -3.73
C PRO A 79 -5.90 -7.97 -4.20
N GLU A 80 -5.44 -7.38 -5.31
CA GLU A 80 -4.10 -7.63 -5.81
C GLU A 80 -3.07 -6.94 -4.91
N GLN A 81 -2.13 -7.75 -4.45
CA GLN A 81 -1.02 -7.29 -3.62
C GLN A 81 0.24 -8.10 -3.91
N LYS A 82 1.40 -7.57 -3.56
CA LYS A 82 2.67 -8.28 -3.74
C LYS A 82 3.52 -8.20 -2.48
N ALA A 83 3.91 -9.36 -1.96
CA ALA A 83 4.88 -9.51 -0.89
C ALA A 83 6.18 -10.08 -1.48
N ILE A 84 7.27 -9.34 -1.35
CA ILE A 84 8.61 -9.76 -1.80
C ILE A 84 9.33 -10.39 -0.63
N ARG A 85 9.48 -11.71 -0.68
CA ARG A 85 10.23 -12.48 0.32
C ARG A 85 11.75 -12.41 0.07
N ASN A 86 12.52 -12.77 1.07
CA ASN A 86 14.00 -12.83 0.98
C ASN A 86 14.60 -11.53 0.41
N ALA A 87 14.15 -10.38 0.91
CA ALA A 87 14.46 -9.07 0.35
C ALA A 87 15.97 -8.80 0.22
N CYS A 88 16.81 -9.37 1.10
CA CYS A 88 18.27 -9.26 1.00
C CYS A 88 18.85 -9.84 -0.30
N GLN A 89 18.13 -10.74 -0.95
CA GLN A 89 18.54 -11.40 -2.20
C GLN A 89 17.68 -10.96 -3.39
N ALA A 90 16.53 -10.38 -3.12
CA ALA A 90 15.55 -9.99 -4.15
C ALA A 90 15.94 -8.69 -4.88
N PHE A 91 16.77 -7.86 -4.27
CA PHE A 91 17.23 -6.59 -4.83
C PHE A 91 18.73 -6.60 -5.11
N ASP A 92 19.14 -5.96 -6.21
CA ASP A 92 20.52 -5.70 -6.52
C ASP A 92 21.08 -4.47 -5.75
N GLU A 93 22.36 -4.15 -5.94
CA GLU A 93 23.04 -3.02 -5.30
C GLU A 93 22.43 -1.65 -5.65
N ASN A 94 21.70 -1.57 -6.76
CA ASN A 94 21.01 -0.37 -7.22
C ASN A 94 19.54 -0.31 -6.77
N GLY A 95 19.07 -1.31 -6.02
CA GLY A 95 17.70 -1.40 -5.54
C GLY A 95 16.70 -1.93 -6.57
N ASN A 96 17.14 -2.52 -7.67
CA ASN A 96 16.28 -3.16 -8.64
C ASN A 96 15.98 -4.60 -8.25
N LEU A 97 14.78 -5.08 -8.57
CA LEU A 97 14.46 -6.50 -8.43
C LEU A 97 15.29 -7.34 -9.41
N THR A 98 15.92 -8.39 -8.92
CA THR A 98 16.73 -9.31 -9.70
C THR A 98 15.88 -10.29 -10.52
N ASP A 99 14.67 -10.57 -10.05
CA ASP A 99 13.71 -11.44 -10.73
C ASP A 99 12.73 -10.60 -11.57
N ARG A 100 12.83 -10.76 -12.90
CA ARG A 100 11.99 -10.04 -13.85
C ARG A 100 10.49 -10.29 -13.64
N SER A 101 10.09 -11.49 -13.27
CA SER A 101 8.67 -11.80 -13.06
C SER A 101 8.11 -11.06 -11.85
N GLN A 102 8.91 -10.85 -10.82
CA GLN A 102 8.53 -10.03 -9.67
C GLN A 102 8.44 -8.55 -10.03
N GLN A 103 9.37 -8.06 -10.83
CA GLN A 103 9.33 -6.69 -11.34
C GLN A 103 8.05 -6.45 -12.16
N GLU A 104 7.76 -7.32 -13.11
CA GLU A 104 6.55 -7.25 -13.94
C GLU A 104 5.28 -7.28 -13.07
N ALA A 105 5.27 -8.11 -12.02
CA ALA A 105 4.14 -8.16 -11.09
C ALA A 105 3.92 -6.83 -10.34
N ILE A 106 4.99 -6.16 -9.90
CA ILE A 106 4.89 -4.84 -9.26
C ILE A 106 4.42 -3.77 -10.25
N GLU A 107 4.95 -3.77 -11.48
CA GLU A 107 4.52 -2.85 -12.53
C GLU A 107 3.03 -3.02 -12.84
N GLN A 108 2.52 -4.26 -12.89
CA GLN A 108 1.11 -4.56 -13.07
C GLN A 108 0.23 -4.00 -11.95
N LEU A 109 0.69 -3.97 -10.71
CA LEU A 109 -0.04 -3.33 -9.61
C LEU A 109 -0.24 -1.83 -9.89
N GLY A 110 0.81 -1.15 -10.34
CA GLY A 110 0.75 0.27 -10.71
C GLY A 110 -0.23 0.54 -11.86
N HIS A 111 -0.16 -0.25 -12.92
CA HIS A 111 -1.08 -0.16 -14.05
C HIS A 111 -2.52 -0.40 -13.63
N LYS A 112 -2.77 -1.40 -12.80
CA LYS A 112 -4.11 -1.71 -12.30
C LYS A 112 -4.66 -0.58 -11.44
N LEU A 113 -3.85 -0.05 -10.53
CA LEU A 113 -4.23 1.10 -9.71
C LEU A 113 -4.66 2.28 -10.58
N ALA A 114 -3.84 2.66 -11.56
CA ALA A 114 -4.15 3.76 -12.46
C ALA A 114 -5.46 3.52 -13.24
N THR A 115 -5.63 2.32 -13.79
CA THR A 115 -6.83 1.95 -14.56
C THR A 115 -8.10 2.01 -13.72
N ILE A 116 -8.09 1.44 -12.51
CA ILE A 116 -9.26 1.42 -11.63
C ILE A 116 -9.57 2.83 -11.12
N THR A 117 -8.54 3.56 -10.71
CA THR A 117 -8.70 4.94 -10.25
C THR A 117 -9.33 5.81 -11.35
N ALA A 118 -8.85 5.73 -12.58
CA ALA A 118 -9.42 6.47 -13.71
C ALA A 118 -10.89 6.12 -13.97
N LYS A 119 -11.29 4.85 -13.86
CA LYS A 119 -12.68 4.43 -14.02
C LYS A 119 -13.61 4.95 -12.92
N LEU A 120 -13.11 5.12 -11.72
CA LEU A 120 -13.92 5.57 -10.58
C LEU A 120 -14.03 7.10 -10.49
N THR A 121 -13.08 7.83 -11.07
CA THR A 121 -13.04 9.30 -11.02
C THR A 121 -13.47 9.98 -12.33
N GLY A 122 -13.58 9.19 -13.36
CA GLY A 122 -13.89 9.60 -14.73
C GLY A 122 -15.20 9.97 -15.05
#